data_1877b40bb9eead29cbd7ace585dea8b3
#
_entry.id   1877b40bb9eead29cbd7ace585dea8b3
#
_cell.length_a   1.000
_cell.length_b   1.000
_cell.length_c   1.000
_cell.angle_alpha   90.00
_cell.angle_beta   90.00
_cell.angle_gamma   90.00
#
_symmetry.space_group_name_H-M   'P 1'
#
loop_
_entity.id
_entity.type
_entity.pdbx_description
1 polymer ?
#
loop_
_entity_poly.entity_id
_entity_poly.type
_entity_poly.pdbx_seq_one_letter_code
_entity_poly.pdbx_strand_id
1 'polypeptide(L)'
;MRCAALGLVVLLCVGCQGGVVAPWAVPARVGRTFDTPGPLMAVLAQRRGRLATLKARARFTLRTPEQDISADHAVVLRAGRALRLETLSPLGQPTGILVATGDHIRWVEPLSGRYWDGPMSSEAIGRVTGLPLDLEEMVAILTGTLPPVADPSDVRLEHEPGGKAYRLLIEEGPLAGRQVAVVARRDLTVRSRIRYDARGREVLWVTNDRFRAIGGYPFPWREEVTLPHRALSLTVDYQWVRLNQGVSDELFELLIPPGAQRIEWE
;
A
#
# COMPACT_ATOMS: atom_id res chain seq x y z
N MET A 1 72.44 -33.44 -16.98
CA MET A 1 71.76 -33.23 -15.74
C MET A 1 70.98 -31.94 -15.93
N ARG A 2 69.63 -32.01 -16.16
CA ARG A 2 68.78 -30.85 -16.40
C ARG A 2 67.68 -30.87 -15.27
N CYS A 3 67.80 -29.94 -14.35
CA CYS A 3 66.76 -29.73 -13.35
C CYS A 3 65.59 -28.95 -13.95
N ALA A 4 64.40 -29.55 -13.96
CA ALA A 4 63.15 -28.91 -14.28
C ALA A 4 62.56 -28.28 -13.02
N ALA A 5 62.37 -26.94 -13.01
CA ALA A 5 61.67 -26.22 -11.96
C ALA A 5 60.16 -26.23 -12.26
N LEU A 6 59.39 -26.84 -11.36
CA LEU A 6 57.92 -26.79 -11.39
C LEU A 6 57.46 -25.50 -10.75
N GLY A 7 56.88 -24.58 -11.54
CA GLY A 7 56.25 -23.37 -11.05
C GLY A 7 54.82 -23.67 -10.57
N LEU A 8 54.58 -23.46 -9.27
CA LEU A 8 53.26 -23.57 -8.66
C LEU A 8 52.46 -22.26 -8.88
N VAL A 9 51.48 -22.32 -9.78
CA VAL A 9 50.55 -21.21 -9.97
C VAL A 9 49.42 -21.29 -8.91
N VAL A 10 49.48 -20.39 -7.95
CA VAL A 10 48.39 -20.22 -6.95
C VAL A 10 47.33 -19.30 -7.58
N LEU A 11 46.20 -19.88 -7.99
CA LEU A 11 44.99 -19.10 -8.36
C LEU A 11 44.32 -18.54 -7.10
N LEU A 12 44.48 -17.26 -6.86
CA LEU A 12 43.69 -16.52 -5.88
C LEU A 12 42.26 -16.32 -6.43
N CYS A 13 41.34 -17.17 -6.04
CA CYS A 13 39.90 -16.91 -6.23
C CYS A 13 39.47 -15.77 -5.28
N VAL A 14 39.38 -14.55 -5.80
CA VAL A 14 38.72 -13.44 -5.12
C VAL A 14 37.21 -13.75 -5.16
N GLY A 15 36.73 -14.39 -4.13
CA GLY A 15 35.28 -14.58 -3.91
C GLY A 15 34.62 -13.23 -3.66
N CYS A 16 33.81 -12.76 -4.61
CA CYS A 16 32.84 -11.70 -4.36
C CYS A 16 31.88 -12.21 -3.27
N GLN A 17 32.10 -11.80 -2.03
CA GLN A 17 31.10 -11.90 -0.98
C GLN A 17 29.97 -10.94 -1.31
N GLY A 18 29.05 -11.34 -2.20
CA GLY A 18 27.74 -10.76 -2.31
C GLY A 18 27.05 -10.97 -0.96
N GLY A 19 27.01 -9.93 -0.12
CA GLY A 19 26.27 -9.95 1.13
C GLY A 19 24.83 -10.34 0.84
N VAL A 20 24.43 -11.53 1.27
CA VAL A 20 23.02 -11.95 1.27
C VAL A 20 22.31 -11.05 2.30
N VAL A 21 21.72 -9.97 1.82
CA VAL A 21 20.84 -9.13 2.65
C VAL A 21 19.67 -10.01 3.03
N ALA A 22 19.59 -10.38 4.30
CA ALA A 22 18.50 -11.19 4.81
C ALA A 22 17.17 -10.48 4.46
N PRO A 23 16.21 -11.14 3.80
CA PRO A 23 15.00 -10.51 3.28
C PRO A 23 14.04 -10.00 4.36
N TRP A 24 14.38 -10.16 5.64
CA TRP A 24 13.62 -9.73 6.82
C TRP A 24 14.39 -8.76 7.73
N ALA A 25 15.28 -7.96 7.20
CA ALA A 25 15.93 -6.93 7.99
C ALA A 25 14.86 -6.00 8.61
N VAL A 26 14.76 -6.05 9.94
CA VAL A 26 13.86 -5.17 10.69
C VAL A 26 14.31 -3.73 10.48
N PRO A 27 13.40 -2.78 10.18
CA PRO A 27 13.75 -1.36 10.03
C PRO A 27 14.58 -0.86 11.21
N ALA A 28 15.55 0.02 10.95
CA ALA A 28 16.45 0.56 11.96
C ALA A 28 15.66 1.21 13.11
N ARG A 29 16.14 1.02 14.36
CA ARG A 29 15.51 1.64 15.52
C ARG A 29 15.61 3.16 15.43
N VAL A 30 14.48 3.85 15.65
CA VAL A 30 14.44 5.30 15.79
C VAL A 30 14.67 5.62 17.27
N GLY A 31 15.82 6.21 17.58
CA GLY A 31 16.20 6.55 18.98
C GLY A 31 15.47 7.78 19.55
N ARG A 32 14.42 8.28 18.85
CA ARG A 32 13.68 9.49 19.26
C ARG A 32 12.38 9.13 19.99
N THR A 33 12.12 9.81 21.09
CA THR A 33 10.81 9.86 21.76
C THR A 33 10.11 11.12 21.33
N PHE A 34 8.80 11.04 21.12
CA PHE A 34 7.94 12.17 20.77
C PHE A 34 6.94 12.39 21.90
N ASP A 35 6.89 13.61 22.41
CA ASP A 35 5.96 14.01 23.47
C ASP A 35 4.80 14.85 22.92
N THR A 36 4.91 15.31 21.68
CA THR A 36 3.89 16.09 20.96
C THR A 36 3.65 15.51 19.57
N PRO A 37 2.43 15.67 19.01
CA PRO A 37 2.08 15.06 17.72
C PRO A 37 2.85 15.65 16.53
N GLY A 38 3.11 16.95 16.50
CA GLY A 38 3.68 17.65 15.35
C GLY A 38 4.97 17.02 14.82
N PRO A 39 6.02 16.82 15.65
CA PRO A 39 7.25 16.18 15.18
C PRO A 39 7.08 14.74 14.70
N LEU A 40 6.18 13.95 15.32
CA LEU A 40 5.89 12.59 14.86
C LEU A 40 5.17 12.62 13.50
N MET A 41 4.15 13.48 13.36
CA MET A 41 3.41 13.66 12.11
C MET A 41 4.33 14.11 10.98
N ALA A 42 5.28 15.02 11.24
CA ALA A 42 6.26 15.45 10.25
C ALA A 42 7.14 14.29 9.76
N VAL A 43 7.58 13.40 10.66
CA VAL A 43 8.35 12.21 10.27
C VAL A 43 7.50 11.24 9.43
N LEU A 44 6.25 11.00 9.80
CA LEU A 44 5.34 10.13 9.05
C LEU A 44 5.03 10.71 7.66
N ALA A 45 4.77 12.03 7.57
CA ALA A 45 4.54 12.72 6.31
C ALA A 45 5.80 12.71 5.42
N GLN A 46 6.99 12.96 5.97
CA GLN A 46 8.25 12.85 5.25
C GLN A 46 8.47 11.43 4.72
N ARG A 47 8.18 10.40 5.52
CA ARG A 47 8.28 9.01 5.10
C ARG A 47 7.34 8.72 3.93
N ARG A 48 6.08 9.14 4.02
CA ARG A 48 5.12 9.00 2.92
C ARG A 48 5.62 9.71 1.66
N GLY A 49 6.16 10.93 1.77
CA GLY A 49 6.71 11.69 0.64
C GLY A 49 7.94 11.07 -0.01
N ARG A 50 8.66 10.17 0.69
CA ARG A 50 9.78 9.40 0.10
C ARG A 50 9.34 8.28 -0.82
N LEU A 51 8.06 7.88 -0.76
CA LEU A 51 7.51 6.87 -1.65
C LEU A 51 6.94 7.59 -2.87
N ALA A 52 7.72 7.67 -3.93
CA ALA A 52 7.30 8.29 -5.18
C ALA A 52 6.55 7.33 -6.10
N THR A 53 7.00 6.07 -6.17
CA THR A 53 6.38 5.03 -6.99
C THR A 53 6.42 3.67 -6.32
N LEU A 54 5.41 2.85 -6.61
CA LEU A 54 5.35 1.45 -6.21
C LEU A 54 4.98 0.61 -7.43
N LYS A 55 5.69 -0.51 -7.63
CA LYS A 55 5.27 -1.63 -8.45
C LYS A 55 5.23 -2.87 -7.58
N ALA A 56 4.13 -3.61 -7.61
CA ALA A 56 3.99 -4.80 -6.79
C ALA A 56 3.14 -5.86 -7.49
N ARG A 57 3.30 -7.10 -7.04
CA ARG A 57 2.33 -8.16 -7.20
C ARG A 57 1.88 -8.60 -5.83
N ALA A 58 0.58 -8.75 -5.64
CA ALA A 58 0.00 -9.14 -4.37
C ALA A 58 -1.20 -10.07 -4.61
N ARG A 59 -1.45 -10.97 -3.67
CA ARG A 59 -2.70 -11.71 -3.60
C ARG A 59 -3.69 -10.92 -2.77
N PHE A 60 -4.82 -10.60 -3.38
CA PHE A 60 -5.96 -10.02 -2.68
C PHE A 60 -6.95 -11.12 -2.38
N THR A 61 -7.38 -11.20 -1.12
CA THR A 61 -8.44 -12.10 -0.67
C THR A 61 -9.55 -11.26 -0.06
N LEU A 62 -10.64 -11.15 -0.81
CA LEU A 62 -11.86 -10.46 -0.38
C LEU A 62 -12.80 -11.51 0.25
N ARG A 63 -13.27 -11.22 1.46
CA ARG A 63 -14.26 -12.03 2.17
C ARG A 63 -15.51 -11.21 2.40
N THR A 64 -16.62 -11.78 2.02
CA THR A 64 -17.97 -11.27 2.28
C THR A 64 -18.78 -12.38 2.95
N PRO A 65 -19.98 -12.10 3.49
CA PRO A 65 -20.86 -13.14 4.02
C PRO A 65 -21.23 -14.22 3.00
N GLU A 66 -21.22 -13.86 1.70
CA GLU A 66 -21.67 -14.74 0.62
C GLU A 66 -20.53 -15.57 0.03
N GLN A 67 -19.31 -15.04 0.03
CA GLN A 67 -18.20 -15.70 -0.66
C GLN A 67 -16.82 -15.17 -0.27
N ASP A 68 -15.81 -16.01 -0.49
CA ASP A 68 -14.40 -15.66 -0.45
C ASP A 68 -13.85 -15.64 -1.88
N ILE A 69 -13.30 -14.50 -2.31
CA ILE A 69 -12.70 -14.34 -3.65
C ILE A 69 -11.22 -14.03 -3.46
N SER A 70 -10.37 -14.81 -4.13
CA SER A 70 -8.92 -14.55 -4.15
C SER A 70 -8.41 -14.44 -5.57
N ALA A 71 -7.63 -13.40 -5.84
CA ALA A 71 -6.94 -13.22 -7.11
C ALA A 71 -5.57 -12.57 -6.92
N ASP A 72 -4.66 -12.83 -7.84
CA ASP A 72 -3.41 -12.08 -7.92
C ASP A 72 -3.67 -10.74 -8.61
N HIS A 73 -3.01 -9.70 -8.12
CA HIS A 73 -3.11 -8.36 -8.67
C HIS A 73 -1.72 -7.79 -8.97
N ALA A 74 -1.61 -7.10 -10.10
CA ALA A 74 -0.51 -6.18 -10.34
C ALA A 74 -0.93 -4.78 -9.87
N VAL A 75 -0.05 -4.14 -9.10
CA VAL A 75 -0.29 -2.81 -8.54
C VAL A 75 0.81 -1.88 -9.03
N VAL A 76 0.44 -0.77 -9.65
CA VAL A 76 1.34 0.33 -10.00
C VAL A 76 0.79 1.61 -9.41
N LEU A 77 1.63 2.29 -8.66
CA LEU A 77 1.27 3.53 -7.99
C LEU A 77 2.28 4.62 -8.30
N ARG A 78 1.79 5.82 -8.55
CA ARG A 78 2.51 7.08 -8.44
C ARG A 78 1.88 7.89 -7.32
N ALA A 79 2.62 8.04 -6.22
CA ALA A 79 2.10 8.61 -4.99
C ALA A 79 1.41 9.98 -5.22
N GLY A 80 0.19 10.11 -4.69
CA GLY A 80 -0.62 11.31 -4.77
C GLY A 80 -1.18 11.67 -6.16
N ARG A 81 -0.98 10.80 -7.20
CA ARG A 81 -1.37 11.15 -8.57
C ARG A 81 -2.12 10.06 -9.32
N ALA A 82 -1.68 8.80 -9.21
CA ALA A 82 -2.22 7.75 -10.06
C ALA A 82 -2.09 6.37 -9.42
N LEU A 83 -3.09 5.53 -9.65
CA LEU A 83 -3.13 4.12 -9.29
C LEU A 83 -3.56 3.31 -10.51
N ARG A 84 -2.83 2.22 -10.80
CA ARG A 84 -3.28 1.16 -11.70
C ARG A 84 -3.35 -0.14 -10.91
N LEU A 85 -4.48 -0.82 -11.00
CA LEU A 85 -4.72 -2.12 -10.40
C LEU A 85 -5.21 -3.09 -11.48
N GLU A 86 -4.49 -4.19 -11.67
CA GLU A 86 -4.89 -5.23 -12.61
C GLU A 86 -5.20 -6.51 -11.86
N THR A 87 -6.40 -7.04 -12.04
CA THR A 87 -6.76 -8.39 -11.60
C THR A 87 -6.23 -9.39 -12.62
N LEU A 88 -5.51 -10.40 -12.15
CA LEU A 88 -4.85 -11.37 -13.03
C LEU A 88 -5.54 -12.73 -12.97
N SER A 89 -5.71 -13.34 -14.14
CA SER A 89 -6.10 -14.76 -14.25
C SER A 89 -4.98 -15.66 -13.71
N PRO A 90 -5.25 -16.97 -13.49
CA PRO A 90 -4.20 -17.94 -13.13
C PRO A 90 -3.05 -18.02 -14.14
N LEU A 91 -3.30 -17.66 -15.40
CA LEU A 91 -2.29 -17.58 -16.46
C LEU A 91 -1.55 -16.23 -16.52
N GLY A 92 -1.86 -15.30 -15.60
CA GLY A 92 -1.23 -13.99 -15.51
C GLY A 92 -1.75 -12.94 -16.50
N GLN A 93 -2.87 -13.23 -17.20
CA GLN A 93 -3.50 -12.26 -18.11
C GLN A 93 -4.45 -11.35 -17.33
N PRO A 94 -4.51 -10.05 -17.63
CA PRO A 94 -5.45 -9.14 -16.99
C PRO A 94 -6.90 -9.51 -17.30
N THR A 95 -7.73 -9.68 -16.28
CA THR A 95 -9.18 -9.88 -16.38
C THR A 95 -9.98 -8.63 -16.06
N GLY A 96 -9.40 -7.72 -15.30
CA GLY A 96 -9.93 -6.39 -15.00
C GLY A 96 -8.78 -5.42 -14.82
N ILE A 97 -8.91 -4.22 -15.32
CA ILE A 97 -7.91 -3.16 -15.20
C ILE A 97 -8.61 -1.90 -14.72
N LEU A 98 -8.19 -1.40 -13.56
CA LEU A 98 -8.60 -0.11 -13.03
C LEU A 98 -7.44 0.86 -13.14
N VAL A 99 -7.70 2.06 -13.66
CA VAL A 99 -6.77 3.20 -13.62
C VAL A 99 -7.49 4.39 -13.01
N ALA A 100 -6.87 4.96 -11.98
CA ALA A 100 -7.34 6.14 -11.29
C ALA A 100 -6.28 7.24 -11.40
N THR A 101 -6.62 8.40 -11.94
CA THR A 101 -5.71 9.54 -12.14
C THR A 101 -6.42 10.86 -11.85
N GLY A 102 -5.87 11.67 -10.92
CA GLY A 102 -6.48 12.95 -10.58
C GLY A 102 -7.91 12.81 -10.09
N ASP A 103 -8.84 13.37 -10.85
CA ASP A 103 -10.29 13.35 -10.61
C ASP A 103 -11.05 12.32 -11.46
N HIS A 104 -10.32 11.45 -12.15
CA HIS A 104 -10.88 10.52 -13.13
C HIS A 104 -10.53 9.07 -12.82
N ILE A 105 -11.48 8.16 -13.09
CA ILE A 105 -11.28 6.71 -12.95
C ILE A 105 -11.83 6.00 -14.18
N ARG A 106 -11.07 5.04 -14.68
CA ARG A 106 -11.42 4.16 -15.80
C ARG A 106 -11.25 2.71 -15.40
N TRP A 107 -12.20 1.89 -15.79
CA TRP A 107 -12.14 0.45 -15.59
C TRP A 107 -12.48 -0.28 -16.90
N VAL A 108 -11.73 -1.34 -17.20
CA VAL A 108 -11.91 -2.16 -18.39
C VAL A 108 -11.88 -3.62 -18.01
N GLU A 109 -12.80 -4.40 -18.54
CA GLU A 109 -12.77 -5.86 -18.57
C GLU A 109 -12.32 -6.34 -19.96
N PRO A 110 -11.06 -6.70 -20.14
CA PRO A 110 -10.55 -7.04 -21.49
C PRO A 110 -11.25 -8.23 -22.14
N LEU A 111 -11.65 -9.22 -21.33
CA LEU A 111 -12.27 -10.46 -21.85
C LEU A 111 -13.72 -10.28 -22.28
N SER A 112 -14.48 -9.45 -21.61
CA SER A 112 -15.89 -9.18 -21.95
C SER A 112 -16.04 -7.99 -22.89
N GLY A 113 -14.98 -7.22 -23.11
CA GLY A 113 -15.03 -5.96 -23.89
C GLY A 113 -15.90 -4.90 -23.24
N ARG A 114 -16.06 -4.92 -21.92
CA ARG A 114 -16.83 -3.91 -21.17
C ARG A 114 -15.91 -2.88 -20.54
N TYR A 115 -16.38 -1.65 -20.44
CA TYR A 115 -15.65 -0.59 -19.73
C TYR A 115 -16.57 0.37 -19.00
N TRP A 116 -16.01 1.04 -18.04
CA TRP A 116 -16.58 2.21 -17.41
C TRP A 116 -15.55 3.34 -17.36
N ASP A 117 -16.01 4.57 -17.51
CA ASP A 117 -15.17 5.77 -17.55
C ASP A 117 -15.96 6.94 -16.97
N GLY A 118 -15.43 7.60 -15.94
CA GLY A 118 -16.15 8.66 -15.26
C GLY A 118 -15.38 9.35 -14.12
N PRO A 119 -16.06 10.21 -13.38
CA PRO A 119 -15.42 10.97 -12.30
C PRO A 119 -14.99 10.05 -11.15
N MET A 120 -13.88 10.45 -10.51
CA MET A 120 -13.36 9.78 -9.31
C MET A 120 -14.32 10.02 -8.14
N SER A 121 -14.77 8.94 -7.53
CA SER A 121 -15.49 8.97 -6.26
C SER A 121 -15.27 7.68 -5.48
N SER A 122 -15.47 7.71 -4.18
CA SER A 122 -15.42 6.50 -3.35
C SER A 122 -16.49 5.47 -3.78
N GLU A 123 -17.62 5.94 -4.31
CA GLU A 123 -18.66 5.07 -4.85
C GLU A 123 -18.18 4.37 -6.13
N ALA A 124 -17.59 5.09 -7.08
CA ALA A 124 -17.04 4.53 -8.31
C ALA A 124 -15.93 3.50 -8.01
N ILE A 125 -15.02 3.81 -7.10
CA ILE A 125 -14.01 2.86 -6.63
C ILE A 125 -14.68 1.64 -6.00
N GLY A 126 -15.68 1.87 -5.14
CA GLY A 126 -16.41 0.81 -4.46
C GLY A 126 -17.14 -0.16 -5.41
N ARG A 127 -17.69 0.34 -6.50
CA ARG A 127 -18.35 -0.50 -7.52
C ARG A 127 -17.37 -1.46 -8.22
N VAL A 128 -16.13 -0.99 -8.48
CA VAL A 128 -15.10 -1.81 -9.14
C VAL A 128 -14.38 -2.73 -8.16
N THR A 129 -14.05 -2.25 -6.98
CA THR A 129 -13.17 -2.96 -6.03
C THR A 129 -13.93 -3.66 -4.89
N GLY A 130 -15.20 -3.35 -4.70
CA GLY A 130 -15.96 -3.71 -3.50
C GLY A 130 -15.67 -2.82 -2.28
N LEU A 131 -14.70 -1.91 -2.36
CA LEU A 131 -14.23 -1.07 -1.27
C LEU A 131 -14.53 0.41 -1.56
N PRO A 132 -15.57 1.01 -0.99
CA PRO A 132 -15.92 2.42 -1.22
C PRO A 132 -14.96 3.34 -0.43
N LEU A 133 -13.74 3.40 -0.88
CA LEU A 133 -12.64 4.20 -0.32
C LEU A 133 -12.27 5.28 -1.34
N ASP A 134 -11.77 6.42 -0.87
CA ASP A 134 -11.16 7.38 -1.77
C ASP A 134 -9.75 6.93 -2.21
N LEU A 135 -9.18 7.62 -3.19
CA LEU A 135 -7.88 7.26 -3.73
C LEU A 135 -6.76 7.41 -2.69
N GLU A 136 -6.82 8.44 -1.84
CA GLU A 136 -5.80 8.67 -0.82
C GLU A 136 -5.83 7.58 0.26
N GLU A 137 -7.02 7.14 0.64
CA GLU A 137 -7.19 6.01 1.56
C GLU A 137 -6.68 4.70 0.95
N MET A 138 -7.00 4.43 -0.34
CA MET A 138 -6.44 3.27 -1.05
C MET A 138 -4.92 3.30 -1.12
N VAL A 139 -4.34 4.45 -1.44
CA VAL A 139 -2.89 4.64 -1.46
C VAL A 139 -2.28 4.42 -0.07
N ALA A 140 -2.91 4.96 0.97
CA ALA A 140 -2.45 4.79 2.34
C ALA A 140 -2.48 3.32 2.78
N ILE A 141 -3.53 2.58 2.41
CA ILE A 141 -3.63 1.13 2.61
C ILE A 141 -2.49 0.44 1.85
N LEU A 142 -2.41 0.57 0.54
CA LEU A 142 -1.42 -0.11 -0.30
C LEU A 142 0.04 0.23 0.00
N THR A 143 0.32 1.16 0.89
CA THR A 143 1.68 1.58 1.27
C THR A 143 1.96 1.49 2.77
N GLY A 144 0.97 1.08 3.56
CA GLY A 144 1.07 1.00 5.03
C GLY A 144 1.33 2.35 5.70
N THR A 145 0.79 3.44 5.13
CA THR A 145 0.97 4.81 5.63
C THR A 145 -0.32 5.39 6.22
N LEU A 146 -0.25 6.62 6.70
CA LEU A 146 -1.44 7.41 7.02
C LEU A 146 -1.87 8.22 5.78
N PRO A 147 -3.18 8.42 5.55
CA PRO A 147 -3.66 9.45 4.64
C PRO A 147 -3.11 10.83 5.04
N PRO A 148 -3.14 11.83 4.15
CA PRO A 148 -2.84 13.20 4.52
C PRO A 148 -3.76 13.65 5.65
N VAL A 149 -3.22 14.35 6.64
CA VAL A 149 -3.99 15.03 7.69
C VAL A 149 -4.06 16.49 7.31
N ALA A 150 -5.28 17.03 7.21
CA ALA A 150 -5.50 18.39 6.72
C ALA A 150 -4.91 19.43 7.69
N ASP A 151 -5.15 19.28 8.98
CA ASP A 151 -4.60 20.16 10.00
C ASP A 151 -3.90 19.33 11.11
N PRO A 152 -2.58 19.47 11.28
CA PRO A 152 -1.86 18.82 12.37
C PRO A 152 -2.31 19.22 13.77
N SER A 153 -3.01 20.38 13.94
CA SER A 153 -3.55 20.81 15.24
C SER A 153 -4.70 19.90 15.72
N ASP A 154 -5.36 19.21 14.82
CA ASP A 154 -6.43 18.25 15.12
C ASP A 154 -5.92 16.88 15.58
N VAL A 155 -4.60 16.76 15.79
CA VAL A 155 -3.96 15.52 16.21
C VAL A 155 -3.58 15.58 17.68
N ARG A 156 -3.97 14.54 18.43
CA ARG A 156 -3.49 14.29 19.80
C ARG A 156 -2.60 13.08 19.83
N LEU A 157 -1.54 13.14 20.63
CA LEU A 157 -0.61 12.05 20.86
C LEU A 157 -0.84 11.46 22.26
N GLU A 158 -1.01 10.16 22.31
CA GLU A 158 -1.02 9.38 23.54
C GLU A 158 0.08 8.31 23.49
N HIS A 159 0.58 7.92 24.66
CA HIS A 159 1.50 6.81 24.78
C HIS A 159 0.73 5.55 25.18
N GLU A 160 0.88 4.47 24.44
CA GLU A 160 0.27 3.20 24.85
C GLU A 160 0.85 2.67 26.17
N PRO A 161 0.03 1.99 26.98
CA PRO A 161 0.52 1.28 28.15
C PRO A 161 1.69 0.35 27.79
N GLY A 162 2.80 0.44 28.54
CA GLY A 162 4.03 -0.29 28.23
C GLY A 162 4.99 0.41 27.27
N GLY A 163 4.65 1.58 26.74
CA GLY A 163 5.54 2.49 26.00
C GLY A 163 6.06 1.93 24.67
N LYS A 164 5.39 0.94 24.06
CA LYS A 164 5.84 0.31 22.80
C LYS A 164 5.33 1.01 21.55
N ALA A 165 4.25 1.79 21.68
CA ALA A 165 3.64 2.50 20.57
C ALA A 165 3.15 3.89 20.98
N TYR A 166 2.93 4.71 19.97
CA TYR A 166 2.19 5.95 20.02
C TYR A 166 0.78 5.70 19.51
N ARG A 167 -0.19 6.36 20.10
CA ARG A 167 -1.56 6.42 19.64
C ARG A 167 -1.85 7.83 19.18
N LEU A 168 -2.17 7.99 17.92
CA LEU A 168 -2.56 9.25 17.32
C LEU A 168 -4.08 9.29 17.20
N LEU A 169 -4.70 10.27 17.82
CA LEU A 169 -6.12 10.57 17.67
C LEU A 169 -6.21 11.77 16.72
N ILE A 170 -6.82 11.55 15.56
CA ILE A 170 -6.92 12.51 14.47
C ILE A 170 -8.39 12.85 14.29
N GLU A 171 -8.77 14.09 14.53
CA GLU A 171 -10.13 14.59 14.28
C GLU A 171 -10.24 14.99 12.80
N GLU A 172 -11.24 14.46 12.11
CA GLU A 172 -11.46 14.73 10.67
C GLU A 172 -12.58 15.77 10.46
N GLY A 173 -12.99 16.41 11.53
CA GLY A 173 -14.07 17.39 11.56
C GLY A 173 -15.43 16.81 11.96
N PRO A 174 -16.40 17.68 12.24
CA PRO A 174 -17.67 17.28 12.88
C PRO A 174 -18.55 16.37 12.00
N LEU A 175 -18.38 16.39 10.70
CA LEU A 175 -19.15 15.57 9.75
C LEU A 175 -18.37 14.33 9.29
N ALA A 176 -17.05 14.35 9.38
CA ALA A 176 -16.20 13.26 8.88
C ALA A 176 -15.86 12.21 9.96
N GLY A 177 -15.92 12.61 11.25
CA GLY A 177 -15.61 11.74 12.38
C GLY A 177 -14.15 11.84 12.82
N ARG A 178 -13.55 10.70 13.20
CA ARG A 178 -12.17 10.66 13.71
C ARG A 178 -11.44 9.42 13.27
N GLN A 179 -10.12 9.49 13.30
CA GLN A 179 -9.26 8.35 13.07
C GLN A 179 -8.34 8.10 14.28
N VAL A 180 -8.10 6.85 14.63
CA VAL A 180 -7.12 6.43 15.63
C VAL A 180 -6.06 5.59 14.94
N ALA A 181 -4.79 6.00 15.03
CA ALA A 181 -3.69 5.25 14.46
C ALA A 181 -2.69 4.82 15.54
N VAL A 182 -2.21 3.59 15.45
CA VAL A 182 -1.17 3.04 16.33
C VAL A 182 0.14 2.99 15.57
N VAL A 183 1.16 3.68 16.10
CA VAL A 183 2.49 3.81 15.50
C VAL A 183 3.53 3.21 16.43
N ALA A 184 4.24 2.19 15.96
CA ALA A 184 5.28 1.53 16.76
C ALA A 184 6.42 2.50 17.07
N ARG A 185 6.85 2.60 18.35
CA ARG A 185 7.96 3.49 18.76
C ARG A 185 9.32 3.09 18.19
N ARG A 186 9.50 1.79 17.97
CA ARG A 186 10.80 1.22 17.54
C ARG A 186 11.20 1.74 16.15
N ASP A 187 10.27 1.77 15.21
CA ASP A 187 10.54 1.96 13.78
C ASP A 187 9.57 2.96 13.11
N LEU A 188 8.66 3.52 13.90
CA LEU A 188 7.62 4.47 13.47
C LEU A 188 6.77 3.93 12.31
N THR A 189 6.52 2.62 12.27
CA THR A 189 5.57 2.02 11.34
C THR A 189 4.15 2.16 11.87
N VAL A 190 3.21 2.44 10.97
CA VAL A 190 1.78 2.43 11.29
C VAL A 190 1.33 0.98 11.38
N ARG A 191 0.95 0.52 12.57
CA ARG A 191 0.54 -0.86 12.81
C ARG A 191 -0.93 -1.09 12.56
N SER A 192 -1.75 -0.12 12.94
CA SER A 192 -3.18 -0.18 12.71
C SER A 192 -3.79 1.20 12.62
N ARG A 193 -4.95 1.26 12.00
CA ARG A 193 -5.81 2.43 11.95
C ARG A 193 -7.27 2.00 12.11
N ILE A 194 -8.04 2.81 12.84
CA ILE A 194 -9.49 2.66 12.96
C ILE A 194 -10.09 4.02 12.63
N ARG A 195 -11.02 4.05 11.68
CA ARG A 195 -11.79 5.25 11.36
C ARG A 195 -13.20 5.09 11.91
N TYR A 196 -13.67 6.15 12.53
CA TYR A 196 -15.01 6.28 13.10
C TYR A 196 -15.79 7.33 12.32
N ASP A 197 -17.07 7.10 12.08
CA ASP A 197 -17.95 8.13 11.52
C ASP A 197 -18.31 9.21 12.58
N ALA A 198 -19.04 10.23 12.16
CA ALA A 198 -19.49 11.32 13.05
C ALA A 198 -20.38 10.84 14.22
N ARG A 199 -20.93 9.62 14.17
CA ARG A 199 -21.70 8.99 15.23
C ARG A 199 -20.85 8.12 16.14
N GLY A 200 -19.54 8.07 15.93
CA GLY A 200 -18.59 7.24 16.68
C GLY A 200 -18.65 5.75 16.35
N ARG A 201 -19.25 5.34 15.23
CA ARG A 201 -19.27 3.94 14.78
C ARG A 201 -18.01 3.65 13.97
N GLU A 202 -17.43 2.49 14.17
CA GLU A 202 -16.26 2.03 13.43
C GLU A 202 -16.65 1.71 11.99
N VAL A 203 -16.04 2.39 11.02
CA VAL A 203 -16.35 2.25 9.59
C VAL A 203 -15.23 1.61 8.79
N LEU A 204 -13.99 1.69 9.28
CA LEU A 204 -12.82 1.11 8.62
C LEU A 204 -11.79 0.69 9.66
N TRP A 205 -11.27 -0.54 9.53
CA TRP A 205 -10.10 -1.02 10.25
C TRP A 205 -9.02 -1.38 9.24
N VAL A 206 -7.80 -0.98 9.52
CA VAL A 206 -6.62 -1.37 8.74
C VAL A 206 -5.56 -1.87 9.70
N THR A 207 -4.98 -3.02 9.41
CA THR A 207 -3.79 -3.53 10.13
C THR A 207 -2.67 -3.80 9.14
N ASN A 208 -1.45 -3.45 9.52
CA ASN A 208 -0.25 -3.62 8.72
C ASN A 208 0.72 -4.54 9.47
N ASP A 209 1.17 -5.59 8.80
CA ASP A 209 2.02 -6.62 9.40
C ASP A 209 3.14 -7.05 8.46
N ARG A 210 4.04 -7.92 8.98
CA ARG A 210 5.16 -8.50 8.24
C ARG A 210 6.07 -7.46 7.60
N PHE A 211 6.38 -6.38 8.33
CA PHE A 211 7.23 -5.31 7.81
C PHE A 211 8.61 -5.79 7.40
N ARG A 212 9.05 -5.37 6.21
CA ARG A 212 10.40 -5.58 5.67
C ARG A 212 10.97 -4.25 5.17
N ALA A 213 12.28 -4.09 5.25
CA ALA A 213 12.93 -2.91 4.68
C ALA A 213 13.19 -3.11 3.19
N ILE A 214 12.74 -2.15 2.36
CA ILE A 214 13.01 -2.09 0.93
C ILE A 214 13.73 -0.77 0.68
N GLY A 215 15.04 -0.81 0.36
CA GLY A 215 15.83 0.41 0.23
C GLY A 215 15.80 1.30 1.48
N GLY A 216 15.71 0.71 2.68
CA GLY A 216 15.57 1.43 3.94
C GLY A 216 14.15 1.92 4.26
N TYR A 217 13.18 1.73 3.37
CA TYR A 217 11.79 2.02 3.62
C TYR A 217 11.10 0.83 4.28
N PRO A 218 10.46 0.97 5.46
CA PRO A 218 9.72 -0.10 6.10
C PRO A 218 8.38 -0.28 5.38
N PHE A 219 8.24 -1.37 4.66
CA PHE A 219 7.05 -1.70 3.87
C PHE A 219 6.31 -2.91 4.49
N PRO A 220 4.98 -2.86 4.69
CA PRO A 220 4.20 -4.01 5.14
C PRO A 220 4.08 -5.04 4.01
N TRP A 221 4.24 -6.31 4.33
CA TRP A 221 4.03 -7.39 3.36
C TRP A 221 2.68 -8.05 3.51
N ARG A 222 1.94 -7.67 4.53
CA ARG A 222 0.55 -8.05 4.74
C ARG A 222 -0.23 -6.88 5.28
N GLU A 223 -1.39 -6.67 4.70
CA GLU A 223 -2.37 -5.69 5.13
C GLU A 223 -3.73 -6.35 5.23
N GLU A 224 -4.48 -5.97 6.24
CA GLU A 224 -5.86 -6.40 6.44
C GLU A 224 -6.74 -5.18 6.59
N VAL A 225 -7.80 -5.13 5.80
CA VAL A 225 -8.80 -4.07 5.78
C VAL A 225 -10.14 -4.67 6.12
N THR A 226 -10.86 -4.09 7.07
CA THR A 226 -12.22 -4.51 7.43
C THR A 226 -13.16 -3.32 7.36
N LEU A 227 -14.32 -3.53 6.75
CA LEU A 227 -15.46 -2.62 6.76
C LEU A 227 -16.58 -3.28 7.59
N PRO A 228 -16.67 -3.00 8.91
CA PRO A 228 -17.55 -3.74 9.81
C PRO A 228 -19.01 -3.70 9.40
N HIS A 229 -19.50 -2.53 8.93
CA HIS A 229 -20.90 -2.36 8.51
C HIS A 229 -21.29 -3.12 7.24
N ARG A 230 -20.29 -3.58 6.48
CA ARG A 230 -20.51 -4.37 5.25
C ARG A 230 -20.16 -5.84 5.45
N ALA A 231 -19.73 -6.23 6.66
CA ALA A 231 -19.20 -7.55 6.96
C ALA A 231 -18.15 -8.00 5.92
N LEU A 232 -17.35 -7.04 5.44
CA LEU A 232 -16.37 -7.23 4.38
C LEU A 232 -14.96 -7.10 4.94
N SER A 233 -14.08 -8.01 4.56
CA SER A 233 -12.66 -7.89 4.82
C SER A 233 -11.83 -8.18 3.55
N LEU A 234 -10.75 -7.42 3.40
CA LEU A 234 -9.74 -7.63 2.36
C LEU A 234 -8.40 -7.92 3.03
N THR A 235 -7.75 -8.98 2.60
CA THR A 235 -6.33 -9.24 2.91
C THR A 235 -5.50 -9.00 1.67
N VAL A 236 -4.40 -8.25 1.81
CA VAL A 236 -3.39 -8.03 0.77
C VAL A 236 -2.10 -8.69 1.23
N ASP A 237 -1.68 -9.76 0.55
CA ASP A 237 -0.41 -10.44 0.78
C ASP A 237 0.53 -10.16 -0.40
N TYR A 238 1.59 -9.35 -0.18
CA TYR A 238 2.55 -8.99 -1.22
C TYR A 238 3.47 -10.19 -1.54
N GLN A 239 3.64 -10.44 -2.84
CA GLN A 239 4.54 -11.47 -3.38
C GLN A 239 5.90 -10.86 -3.75
N TRP A 240 5.89 -9.69 -4.38
CA TRP A 240 7.06 -8.86 -4.60
C TRP A 240 6.69 -7.38 -4.63
N VAL A 241 7.64 -6.52 -4.27
CA VAL A 241 7.48 -5.07 -4.20
C VAL A 241 8.75 -4.39 -4.68
N ARG A 242 8.59 -3.35 -5.49
CA ARG A 242 9.64 -2.43 -5.91
C ARG A 242 9.20 -1.00 -5.65
N LEU A 243 10.02 -0.25 -4.92
CA LEU A 243 9.77 1.14 -4.58
C LEU A 243 10.71 2.05 -5.34
N ASN A 244 10.21 3.22 -5.78
CA ASN A 244 10.99 4.31 -6.36
C ASN A 244 11.82 3.92 -7.60
N GLN A 245 11.34 2.98 -8.41
CA GLN A 245 12.02 2.53 -9.64
C GLN A 245 11.45 3.16 -10.91
N GLY A 246 10.87 4.34 -10.80
CA GLY A 246 10.25 5.00 -11.94
C GLY A 246 9.08 4.21 -12.55
N VAL A 247 8.08 4.93 -13.01
CA VAL A 247 6.94 4.38 -13.76
C VAL A 247 6.67 5.31 -14.94
N SER A 248 6.46 4.74 -16.13
CA SER A 248 6.07 5.49 -17.32
C SER A 248 4.65 6.03 -17.16
N ASP A 249 4.37 7.19 -17.72
CA ASP A 249 3.02 7.78 -17.76
C ASP A 249 2.04 6.91 -18.54
N GLU A 250 2.51 6.23 -19.57
CA GLU A 250 1.74 5.31 -20.40
C GLU A 250 1.08 4.18 -19.58
N LEU A 251 1.66 3.79 -18.44
CA LEU A 251 1.03 2.80 -17.57
C LEU A 251 -0.30 3.28 -16.96
N PHE A 252 -0.52 4.58 -16.93
CA PHE A 252 -1.77 5.17 -16.43
C PHE A 252 -2.71 5.64 -17.57
N GLU A 253 -2.31 5.39 -18.81
CA GLU A 253 -3.17 5.55 -19.98
C GLU A 253 -3.87 4.22 -20.27
N LEU A 254 -5.16 4.15 -19.97
CA LEU A 254 -5.96 2.97 -20.24
C LEU A 254 -6.79 3.22 -21.52
N LEU A 255 -6.33 2.59 -22.61
CA LEU A 255 -7.06 2.66 -23.88
C LEU A 255 -8.30 1.75 -23.82
N ILE A 256 -9.42 2.28 -24.26
CA ILE A 256 -10.65 1.51 -24.43
C ILE A 256 -10.53 0.72 -25.72
N PRO A 257 -10.68 -0.63 -25.69
CA PRO A 257 -10.60 -1.44 -26.90
C PRO A 257 -11.67 -1.03 -27.95
N PRO A 258 -11.36 -1.07 -29.24
CA PRO A 258 -12.37 -0.84 -30.27
C PRO A 258 -13.56 -1.79 -30.13
N GLY A 259 -14.78 -1.25 -30.18
CA GLY A 259 -16.01 -2.05 -30.03
C GLY A 259 -16.38 -2.40 -28.58
N ALA A 260 -15.64 -1.91 -27.60
CA ALA A 260 -16.01 -2.11 -26.20
C ALA A 260 -17.33 -1.43 -25.83
N GLN A 261 -18.11 -2.10 -24.99
CA GLN A 261 -19.41 -1.62 -24.52
C GLN A 261 -19.26 -0.84 -23.22
N ARG A 262 -19.79 0.38 -23.19
CA ARG A 262 -19.84 1.15 -21.96
C ARG A 262 -20.87 0.56 -21.00
N ILE A 263 -20.46 0.40 -19.74
CA ILE A 263 -21.37 0.03 -18.66
C ILE A 263 -21.93 1.33 -18.06
N GLU A 264 -23.23 1.42 -17.99
CA GLU A 264 -23.91 2.43 -17.18
C GLU A 264 -24.15 1.84 -15.79
N TRP A 265 -23.65 2.52 -14.79
CA TRP A 265 -23.95 2.18 -13.38
C TRP A 265 -25.10 3.04 -12.91
N GLU A 266 -26.26 2.43 -12.78
CA GLU A 266 -27.44 3.04 -12.16
C GLU A 266 -27.21 3.34 -10.66
#